data_1564b8964f97de8d2de4305c49647fae
#
_entry.id   1564b8964f97de8d2de4305c49647fae
#
_cell.length_a   1.000
_cell.length_b   1.000
_cell.length_c   1.000
_cell.angle_alpha   90.00
_cell.angle_beta   90.00
_cell.angle_gamma   90.00
#
_symmetry.space_group_name_H-M   'P 1'
#
loop_
_entity.id
_entity.type
_entity.pdbx_description
1 polymer ?
#
loop_
_entity_poly.entity_id
_entity_poly.type
_entity_poly.pdbx_seq_one_letter_code
_entity_poly.pdbx_strand_id
1 'polypeptide(L)'
;SANVDLKSSDKLISNFFSTKGGSAFGGKKTLSIMGGFIGSTLLGETTTLSRGGSDYTASLVGAALDASVIEIWTDVDGIMTEDPKKMKDALLIPEITYEKAEEMAYNGAKVIHPKTIRPAVLKSIPIYIKNTFNPKGSGTKISNSDSRAKLATGQVKNEKIKK
;
A
#
# COMPACT_ATOMS: atom_id res chain seq x y z
N SER A 1 21.80 0.83 1.04
CA SER A 1 20.45 1.40 0.87
C SER A 1 20.15 2.28 2.08
N ALA A 2 19.70 3.49 1.86
CA ALA A 2 19.38 4.43 2.93
C ALA A 2 18.19 3.88 3.76
N ASN A 3 18.30 3.97 5.09
CA ASN A 3 17.17 3.73 5.96
C ASN A 3 16.36 5.03 6.06
N VAL A 4 15.03 4.91 5.86
CA VAL A 4 14.14 6.07 5.95
C VAL A 4 13.90 6.41 7.43
N ASP A 5 14.13 7.67 7.80
CA ASP A 5 13.64 8.21 9.06
C ASP A 5 12.13 8.44 8.94
N LEU A 6 11.36 7.47 9.44
CA LEU A 6 9.91 7.48 9.35
C LEU A 6 9.30 8.71 10.03
N LYS A 7 9.82 9.10 11.20
CA LYS A 7 9.27 10.22 11.99
C LYS A 7 9.47 11.56 11.27
N SER A 8 10.68 11.81 10.78
CA SER A 8 10.98 13.04 10.04
C SER A 8 10.24 13.09 8.71
N SER A 9 10.19 11.96 7.97
CA SER A 9 9.46 11.85 6.71
C SER A 9 7.96 12.09 6.88
N ASP A 10 7.33 11.47 7.88
CA ASP A 10 5.91 11.67 8.21
C ASP A 10 5.60 13.15 8.45
N LYS A 11 6.39 13.82 9.30
CA LYS A 11 6.21 15.24 9.59
C LYS A 11 6.38 16.12 8.36
N LEU A 12 7.39 15.87 7.52
CA LEU A 12 7.64 16.66 6.32
C LEU A 12 6.52 16.49 5.29
N ILE A 13 6.07 15.25 5.06
CA ILE A 13 4.98 14.94 4.13
C ILE A 13 3.69 15.60 4.63
N SER A 14 3.31 15.37 5.89
CA SER A 14 2.09 15.94 6.48
C SER A 14 2.09 17.47 6.40
N ASN A 15 3.20 18.14 6.73
CA ASN A 15 3.32 19.59 6.63
C ASN A 15 3.17 20.08 5.19
N PHE A 16 3.84 19.40 4.23
CA PHE A 16 3.76 19.79 2.82
C PHE A 16 2.32 19.76 2.30
N PHE A 17 1.59 18.71 2.56
CA PHE A 17 0.22 18.55 2.10
C PHE A 17 -0.78 19.42 2.89
N SER A 18 -0.55 19.68 4.18
CA SER A 18 -1.38 20.59 4.98
C SER A 18 -1.25 22.04 4.50
N THR A 19 -0.05 22.48 4.15
CA THR A 19 0.19 23.86 3.73
C THR A 19 -0.18 24.12 2.27
N LYS A 20 0.04 23.13 1.38
CA LYS A 20 -0.19 23.30 -0.07
C LYS A 20 -1.46 22.62 -0.59
N GLY A 21 -1.98 21.62 0.11
CA GLY A 21 -3.12 20.82 -0.37
C GLY A 21 -4.48 21.21 0.20
N GLY A 22 -4.54 21.72 1.42
CA GLY A 22 -5.81 21.93 2.11
C GLY A 22 -6.46 23.30 1.88
N SER A 23 -5.69 24.36 1.86
CA SER A 23 -6.24 25.73 1.83
C SER A 23 -5.88 26.53 0.59
N ALA A 24 -4.76 26.22 -0.08
CA ALA A 24 -4.26 27.00 -1.22
C ALA A 24 -5.12 26.89 -2.50
N PHE A 25 -6.03 25.92 -2.57
CA PHE A 25 -6.84 25.66 -3.76
C PHE A 25 -8.35 25.94 -3.58
N GLY A 26 -8.73 26.70 -2.59
CA GLY A 26 -10.11 27.21 -2.46
C GLY A 26 -11.19 26.14 -2.36
N GLY A 27 -10.92 25.02 -1.66
CA GLY A 27 -11.89 23.93 -1.46
C GLY A 27 -12.15 23.05 -2.69
N LYS A 28 -11.40 23.23 -3.79
CA LYS A 28 -11.49 22.35 -4.96
C LYS A 28 -10.76 21.02 -4.70
N LYS A 29 -11.32 19.93 -5.22
CA LYS A 29 -10.63 18.63 -5.25
C LYS A 29 -9.35 18.78 -6.06
N THR A 30 -8.21 18.47 -5.45
CA THR A 30 -6.89 18.54 -6.08
C THR A 30 -6.32 17.14 -6.28
N LEU A 31 -5.61 16.94 -7.39
CA LEU A 31 -4.82 15.75 -7.67
C LEU A 31 -3.35 16.14 -7.59
N SER A 32 -2.63 15.55 -6.63
CA SER A 32 -1.18 15.72 -6.50
C SER A 32 -0.46 14.59 -7.23
N ILE A 33 0.48 14.93 -8.10
CA ILE A 33 1.33 13.98 -8.83
C ILE A 33 2.76 14.18 -8.36
N MET A 34 3.44 13.09 -7.98
CA MET A 34 4.84 13.14 -7.54
C MET A 34 5.60 11.89 -8.00
N GLY A 35 6.92 12.02 -8.19
CA GLY A 35 7.80 10.89 -8.42
C GLY A 35 8.00 10.09 -7.12
N GLY A 36 8.01 8.76 -7.25
CA GLY A 36 8.43 7.86 -6.17
C GLY A 36 9.92 7.53 -6.26
N PHE A 37 10.42 6.64 -5.38
CA PHE A 37 11.78 6.11 -5.35
C PHE A 37 12.87 7.12 -4.87
N ILE A 38 12.59 8.39 -4.83
CA ILE A 38 13.56 9.46 -4.50
C ILE A 38 13.43 9.83 -3.02
N GLY A 39 14.55 10.04 -2.37
CA GLY A 39 14.65 10.54 -1.00
C GLY A 39 15.73 11.63 -0.90
N SER A 40 15.90 12.18 0.30
CA SER A 40 16.93 13.14 0.62
C SER A 40 17.64 12.73 1.91
N THR A 41 18.93 13.00 1.99
CA THR A 41 19.68 12.93 3.25
C THR A 41 19.36 14.13 4.14
N LEU A 42 19.77 14.08 5.41
CA LEU A 42 19.63 15.22 6.33
C LEU A 42 20.44 16.46 5.87
N LEU A 43 21.43 16.25 5.01
CA LEU A 43 22.25 17.33 4.41
C LEU A 43 21.62 17.88 3.11
N GLY A 44 20.44 17.40 2.71
CA GLY A 44 19.77 17.84 1.51
C GLY A 44 20.25 17.18 0.22
N GLU A 45 21.13 16.16 0.30
CA GLU A 45 21.62 15.44 -0.86
C GLU A 45 20.55 14.47 -1.37
N THR A 46 20.35 14.43 -2.69
CA THR A 46 19.41 13.49 -3.31
C THR A 46 19.93 12.06 -3.17
N THR A 47 19.05 11.17 -2.73
CA THR A 47 19.33 9.73 -2.66
C THR A 47 18.16 8.94 -3.21
N THR A 48 18.31 7.63 -3.33
CA THR A 48 17.25 6.75 -3.80
C THR A 48 16.87 5.73 -2.74
N LEU A 49 15.59 5.39 -2.71
CA LEU A 49 15.09 4.27 -1.94
C LEU A 49 15.49 2.96 -2.63
N SER A 50 15.68 1.90 -1.86
CA SER A 50 16.08 0.60 -2.40
C SER A 50 14.94 -0.04 -3.24
N ARG A 51 15.11 -1.33 -3.61
CA ARG A 51 14.11 -2.11 -4.36
C ARG A 51 12.70 -1.92 -3.78
N GLY A 52 11.72 -1.72 -4.65
CA GLY A 52 10.34 -1.40 -4.27
C GLY A 52 10.16 0.04 -3.77
N GLY A 53 11.12 0.94 -4.06
CA GLY A 53 11.11 2.31 -3.54
C GLY A 53 9.90 3.15 -3.95
N SER A 54 9.30 2.91 -5.12
CA SER A 54 8.07 3.59 -5.52
C SER A 54 6.88 3.17 -4.66
N ASP A 55 6.72 1.86 -4.43
CA ASP A 55 5.68 1.33 -3.53
C ASP A 55 5.91 1.80 -2.10
N TYR A 56 7.19 1.87 -1.68
CA TYR A 56 7.56 2.41 -0.38
C TYR A 56 7.18 3.89 -0.26
N THR A 57 7.41 4.69 -1.29
CA THR A 57 6.96 6.09 -1.33
C THR A 57 5.44 6.20 -1.18
N ALA A 58 4.68 5.37 -1.91
CA ALA A 58 3.22 5.33 -1.80
C ALA A 58 2.78 5.01 -0.36
N SER A 59 3.41 4.03 0.29
CA SER A 59 3.11 3.66 1.69
C SER A 59 3.49 4.76 2.69
N LEU A 60 4.62 5.44 2.49
CA LEU A 60 5.04 6.56 3.33
C LEU A 60 4.07 7.73 3.24
N VAL A 61 3.71 8.11 2.01
CA VAL A 61 2.74 9.20 1.78
C VAL A 61 1.35 8.84 2.29
N GLY A 62 0.88 7.63 1.99
CA GLY A 62 -0.40 7.13 2.46
C GLY A 62 -0.48 7.12 4.00
N ALA A 63 0.57 6.66 4.68
CA ALA A 63 0.62 6.65 6.14
C ALA A 63 0.65 8.05 6.73
N ALA A 64 1.46 8.96 6.17
CA ALA A 64 1.58 10.34 6.64
C ALA A 64 0.29 11.15 6.47
N LEU A 65 -0.55 10.80 5.49
CA LEU A 65 -1.82 11.47 5.21
C LEU A 65 -3.04 10.73 5.80
N ASP A 66 -2.83 9.68 6.59
CA ASP A 66 -3.90 8.81 7.11
C ASP A 66 -4.89 8.40 6.00
N ALA A 67 -4.33 7.96 4.86
CA ALA A 67 -5.12 7.59 3.69
C ALA A 67 -6.09 6.45 4.02
N SER A 68 -7.29 6.50 3.44
CA SER A 68 -8.27 5.42 3.59
C SER A 68 -7.86 4.14 2.86
N VAL A 69 -7.02 4.26 1.84
CA VAL A 69 -6.55 3.15 1.00
C VAL A 69 -5.26 3.54 0.27
N ILE A 70 -4.42 2.55 -0.01
CA ILE A 70 -3.28 2.66 -0.91
C ILE A 70 -3.50 1.68 -2.06
N GLU A 71 -3.45 2.15 -3.29
CA GLU A 71 -3.50 1.30 -4.48
C GLU A 71 -2.13 1.26 -5.16
N ILE A 72 -1.61 0.06 -5.38
CA ILE A 72 -0.37 -0.19 -6.13
C ILE A 72 -0.77 -0.81 -7.46
N TRP A 73 -0.59 -0.03 -8.52
CA TRP A 73 -0.88 -0.44 -9.88
C TRP A 73 0.39 -0.99 -10.54
N THR A 74 0.30 -2.23 -11.03
CA THR A 74 1.44 -2.99 -11.56
C THR A 74 1.01 -3.76 -12.83
N ASP A 75 1.86 -4.65 -13.33
CA ASP A 75 1.63 -5.48 -14.53
C ASP A 75 1.07 -6.88 -14.22
N VAL A 76 0.74 -7.16 -12.95
CA VAL A 76 0.15 -8.44 -12.53
C VAL A 76 -1.21 -8.24 -11.88
N ASP A 77 -2.09 -9.26 -11.97
CA ASP A 77 -3.48 -9.18 -11.45
C ASP A 77 -3.57 -9.14 -9.92
N GLY A 78 -2.48 -9.36 -9.22
CA GLY A 78 -2.41 -9.37 -7.77
C GLY A 78 -1.43 -10.43 -7.27
N ILE A 79 -1.56 -10.82 -6.01
CA ILE A 79 -0.79 -11.90 -5.40
C ILE A 79 -1.41 -13.23 -5.81
N MET A 80 -0.60 -14.14 -6.35
CA MET A 80 -1.02 -15.46 -6.78
C MET A 80 -0.58 -16.51 -5.77
N THR A 81 -1.27 -17.66 -5.75
CA THR A 81 -0.89 -18.81 -4.90
C THR A 81 0.48 -19.35 -5.23
N GLU A 82 0.89 -19.25 -6.50
CA GLU A 82 2.17 -19.70 -7.05
C GLU A 82 2.63 -18.74 -8.16
N ASP A 83 3.87 -18.86 -8.59
CA ASP A 83 4.37 -18.12 -9.75
C ASP A 83 3.67 -18.62 -11.03
N PRO A 84 2.85 -17.81 -11.70
CA PRO A 84 2.10 -18.25 -12.90
C PRO A 84 2.99 -18.62 -14.07
N LYS A 85 4.28 -18.22 -14.06
CA LYS A 85 5.26 -18.66 -15.05
C LYS A 85 5.72 -20.09 -14.82
N LYS A 86 5.57 -20.61 -13.60
CA LYS A 86 5.96 -21.98 -13.21
C LYS A 86 4.76 -22.92 -13.12
N MET A 87 3.63 -22.41 -12.65
CA MET A 87 2.40 -23.18 -12.42
C MET A 87 1.23 -22.53 -13.16
N LYS A 88 0.69 -23.25 -14.17
CA LYS A 88 -0.44 -22.78 -14.97
C LYS A 88 -1.73 -22.61 -14.17
N ASP A 89 -1.87 -23.37 -13.09
CA ASP A 89 -3.05 -23.39 -12.20
C ASP A 89 -2.92 -22.41 -11.02
N ALA A 90 -1.98 -21.44 -11.10
CA ALA A 90 -1.86 -20.39 -10.09
C ALA A 90 -3.14 -19.57 -10.00
N LEU A 91 -3.70 -19.45 -8.79
CA LEU A 91 -4.94 -18.73 -8.53
C LEU A 91 -4.66 -17.38 -7.90
N LEU A 92 -5.46 -16.37 -8.26
CA LEU A 92 -5.43 -15.07 -7.61
C LEU A 92 -5.92 -15.18 -6.16
N ILE A 93 -5.18 -14.59 -5.23
CA ILE A 93 -5.57 -14.46 -3.82
C ILE A 93 -6.32 -13.12 -3.69
N PRO A 94 -7.64 -13.10 -3.53
CA PRO A 94 -8.39 -11.85 -3.51
C PRO A 94 -8.16 -11.02 -2.25
N GLU A 95 -7.91 -11.67 -1.12
CA GLU A 95 -7.66 -11.02 0.17
C GLU A 95 -6.65 -11.81 1.00
N ILE A 96 -5.72 -11.10 1.67
CA ILE A 96 -4.63 -11.69 2.45
C ILE A 96 -4.28 -10.75 3.61
N THR A 97 -3.78 -11.30 4.73
CA THR A 97 -3.28 -10.48 5.83
C THR A 97 -1.90 -9.90 5.53
N TYR A 98 -1.51 -8.84 6.25
CA TYR A 98 -0.17 -8.26 6.12
C TYR A 98 0.93 -9.29 6.42
N GLU A 99 0.75 -10.08 7.51
CA GLU A 99 1.70 -11.10 7.94
C GLU A 99 1.90 -12.15 6.84
N LYS A 100 0.81 -12.60 6.24
CA LYS A 100 0.88 -13.61 5.18
C LYS A 100 1.47 -13.06 3.88
N ALA A 101 1.15 -11.81 3.53
CA ALA A 101 1.76 -11.12 2.38
C ALA A 101 3.27 -10.94 2.58
N GLU A 102 3.70 -10.59 3.79
CA GLU A 102 5.11 -10.48 4.16
C GLU A 102 5.82 -11.84 4.08
N GLU A 103 5.23 -12.90 4.63
CA GLU A 103 5.75 -14.28 4.54
C GLU A 103 5.94 -14.71 3.09
N MET A 104 4.92 -14.49 2.23
CA MET A 104 5.01 -14.83 0.81
C MET A 104 6.11 -14.04 0.09
N ALA A 105 6.27 -12.77 0.43
CA ALA A 105 7.32 -11.94 -0.15
C ALA A 105 8.73 -12.42 0.26
N TYR A 106 8.93 -12.86 1.50
CA TYR A 106 10.20 -13.49 1.93
C TYR A 106 10.44 -14.83 1.23
N ASN A 107 9.39 -15.58 0.93
CA ASN A 107 9.48 -16.87 0.21
C ASN A 107 9.62 -16.71 -1.32
N GLY A 108 9.77 -15.46 -1.81
CA GLY A 108 10.10 -15.18 -3.20
C GLY A 108 8.94 -14.73 -4.08
N ALA A 109 7.76 -14.46 -3.52
CA ALA A 109 6.71 -13.76 -4.24
C ALA A 109 7.19 -12.34 -4.57
N LYS A 110 7.25 -12.00 -5.87
CA LYS A 110 7.91 -10.77 -6.36
C LYS A 110 6.98 -9.55 -6.42
N VAL A 111 5.74 -9.68 -5.97
CA VAL A 111 4.70 -8.66 -6.21
C VAL A 111 4.89 -7.44 -5.32
N ILE A 112 5.33 -7.63 -4.07
CA ILE A 112 5.56 -6.53 -3.13
C ILE A 112 6.78 -6.83 -2.25
N HIS A 113 7.53 -5.79 -1.89
CA HIS A 113 8.67 -5.97 -0.99
C HIS A 113 8.21 -5.75 0.47
N PRO A 114 8.55 -6.62 1.45
CA PRO A 114 8.07 -6.54 2.82
C PRO A 114 8.25 -5.17 3.48
N LYS A 115 9.41 -4.54 3.28
CA LYS A 115 9.71 -3.22 3.84
C LYS A 115 8.79 -2.12 3.32
N THR A 116 8.21 -2.29 2.11
CA THR A 116 7.42 -1.23 1.46
C THR A 116 6.03 -1.08 2.07
N ILE A 117 5.47 -2.14 2.64
CA ILE A 117 4.14 -2.10 3.24
C ILE A 117 4.14 -1.66 4.72
N ARG A 118 5.30 -1.66 5.37
CA ARG A 118 5.41 -1.39 6.81
C ARG A 118 4.76 -0.08 7.27
N PRO A 119 4.89 1.07 6.58
CA PRO A 119 4.19 2.30 6.99
C PRO A 119 2.67 2.14 6.99
N ALA A 120 2.11 1.48 5.98
CA ALA A 120 0.68 1.21 5.90
C ALA A 120 0.21 0.24 6.99
N VAL A 121 1.01 -0.80 7.31
CA VAL A 121 0.74 -1.75 8.41
C VAL A 121 0.61 -1.02 9.74
N LEU A 122 1.54 -0.11 10.05
CA LEU A 122 1.55 0.67 11.31
C LEU A 122 0.29 1.54 11.48
N LYS A 123 -0.33 1.93 10.38
CA LYS A 123 -1.56 2.74 10.33
C LYS A 123 -2.81 1.92 10.02
N SER A 124 -2.67 0.61 9.85
CA SER A 124 -3.77 -0.30 9.46
C SER A 124 -4.48 0.12 8.15
N ILE A 125 -3.74 0.72 7.21
CA ILE A 125 -4.26 1.19 5.93
C ILE A 125 -4.28 0.03 4.94
N PRO A 126 -5.44 -0.37 4.38
CA PRO A 126 -5.52 -1.44 3.40
C PRO A 126 -4.75 -1.08 2.12
N ILE A 127 -4.05 -2.07 1.56
CA ILE A 127 -3.31 -1.94 0.31
C ILE A 127 -4.00 -2.82 -0.73
N TYR A 128 -4.23 -2.28 -1.93
CA TYR A 128 -4.71 -3.05 -3.08
C TYR A 128 -3.60 -3.17 -4.12
N ILE A 129 -3.33 -4.39 -4.56
CA ILE A 129 -2.48 -4.66 -5.71
C ILE A 129 -3.40 -4.84 -6.91
N LYS A 130 -3.25 -4.00 -7.94
CA LYS A 130 -4.14 -3.96 -9.10
C LYS A 130 -3.33 -3.97 -10.40
N ASN A 131 -3.93 -4.52 -11.46
CA ASN A 131 -3.31 -4.60 -12.77
C ASN A 131 -3.69 -3.40 -13.64
N THR A 132 -2.68 -2.65 -14.10
CA THR A 132 -2.86 -1.51 -15.02
C THR A 132 -3.48 -1.93 -16.34
N PHE A 133 -3.19 -3.15 -16.82
CA PHE A 133 -3.74 -3.70 -18.06
C PHE A 133 -5.10 -4.39 -17.89
N ASN A 134 -5.52 -4.64 -16.62
CA ASN A 134 -6.83 -5.20 -16.27
C ASN A 134 -7.47 -4.36 -15.13
N PRO A 135 -7.82 -3.09 -15.38
CA PRO A 135 -8.30 -2.18 -14.33
C PRO A 135 -9.65 -2.56 -13.72
N LYS A 136 -10.39 -3.47 -14.36
CA LYS A 136 -11.65 -4.01 -13.84
C LYS A 136 -11.45 -5.25 -12.96
N GLY A 137 -10.24 -5.81 -12.94
CA GLY A 137 -9.89 -6.93 -12.07
C GLY A 137 -9.98 -6.56 -10.60
N SER A 138 -10.38 -7.51 -9.75
CA SER A 138 -10.49 -7.30 -8.29
C SER A 138 -9.17 -6.98 -7.63
N GLY A 139 -8.08 -7.49 -8.16
CA GLY A 139 -6.76 -7.40 -7.51
C GLY A 139 -6.68 -8.23 -6.23
N THR A 140 -5.65 -7.94 -5.44
CA THR A 140 -5.46 -8.50 -4.09
C THR A 140 -5.55 -7.38 -3.07
N LYS A 141 -6.41 -7.54 -2.07
CA LYS A 141 -6.47 -6.67 -0.90
C LYS A 141 -5.57 -7.22 0.21
N ILE A 142 -4.70 -6.37 0.76
CA ILE A 142 -3.85 -6.69 1.91
C ILE A 142 -4.33 -5.84 3.09
N SER A 143 -4.71 -6.47 4.21
CA SER A 143 -5.23 -5.77 5.39
C SER A 143 -4.98 -6.56 6.69
N ASN A 144 -5.31 -5.99 7.86
CA ASN A 144 -5.14 -6.66 9.16
C ASN A 144 -6.00 -7.91 9.37
N SER A 145 -7.09 -8.05 8.61
CA SER A 145 -8.02 -9.17 8.79
C SER A 145 -8.39 -9.79 7.46
N ASP A 146 -8.31 -11.09 7.41
CA ASP A 146 -8.94 -11.89 6.38
C ASP A 146 -10.45 -11.89 6.63
N SER A 147 -11.23 -11.36 5.68
CA SER A 147 -12.71 -11.35 5.77
C SER A 147 -13.28 -12.76 5.87
N ARG A 148 -12.57 -13.77 5.34
CA ARG A 148 -12.96 -15.18 5.46
C ARG A 148 -12.85 -15.69 6.89
N ALA A 149 -11.85 -15.24 7.65
CA ALA A 149 -11.69 -15.60 9.06
C ALA A 149 -12.85 -15.04 9.90
N LYS A 150 -13.35 -13.85 9.59
CA LYS A 150 -14.52 -13.25 10.28
C LYS A 150 -15.82 -14.01 10.03
N LEU A 151 -16.01 -14.53 8.81
CA LEU A 151 -17.16 -15.37 8.47
C LEU A 151 -17.10 -16.73 9.18
N ALA A 152 -15.91 -17.32 9.30
CA ALA A 152 -15.71 -18.60 9.98
C ALA A 152 -15.88 -18.50 11.51
N THR A 153 -15.63 -17.33 12.10
CA THR A 153 -15.74 -17.11 13.56
C THR A 153 -17.09 -16.53 14.01
N GLY A 154 -18.06 -16.33 13.08
CA GLY A 154 -19.40 -15.87 13.42
C GLY A 154 -19.49 -14.44 13.98
N GLN A 155 -18.43 -13.63 13.89
CA GLN A 155 -18.41 -12.26 14.41
C GLN A 155 -18.92 -11.21 13.42
N VAL A 156 -19.95 -11.54 12.63
CA VAL A 156 -20.69 -10.53 11.88
C VAL A 156 -21.72 -9.90 12.83
N LYS A 157 -21.39 -8.82 13.50
CA LYS A 157 -22.39 -7.97 14.13
C LYS A 157 -23.27 -7.37 13.04
N ASN A 158 -24.55 -7.74 13.05
CA ASN A 158 -25.60 -7.08 12.27
C ASN A 158 -25.66 -5.60 12.66
N GLU A 159 -25.02 -4.73 11.92
CA GLU A 159 -25.34 -3.31 11.96
C GLU A 159 -26.71 -3.12 11.29
N LYS A 160 -27.73 -2.98 12.14
CA LYS A 160 -29.08 -2.61 11.70
C LYS A 160 -28.99 -1.26 11.00
N ILE A 161 -29.30 -1.26 9.70
CA ILE A 161 -29.60 -0.06 8.92
C ILE A 161 -30.84 0.57 9.57
N LYS A 162 -30.67 1.69 10.27
CA LYS A 162 -31.80 2.56 10.64
C LYS A 162 -32.17 3.37 9.40
N LYS A 163 -33.42 3.20 8.99
CA LYS A 163 -34.08 4.04 8.00
C LYS A 163 -34.18 5.50 8.49
#